data_6a69c39e35a555398be78a93d806bbf9
#
_entry.id   6a69c39e35a555398be78a93d806bbf9
#
_cell.length_a   1.000
_cell.length_b   1.000
_cell.length_c   1.000
_cell.angle_alpha   90.00
_cell.angle_beta   90.00
_cell.angle_gamma   90.00
#
_symmetry.space_group_name_H-M   'P 1'
#
loop_
_entity.id
_entity.type
_entity.pdbx_description
1 polymer ?
#
loop_
_entity_poly.entity_id
_entity_poly.type
_entity_poly.pdbx_seq_one_letter_code
_entity_poly.pdbx_strand_id
1 'polypeptide(L)'
;KHVTWFPSYGPEMRGGTANCTVVISDDEIGAPTALHPTAVIAMNLPSLDKYEPMVKPGGYLIVNENMVNRAAVRDDIHVLMVPASKIAQEIGNERAANMVLLGALEVNMHLLKEGAIERALVDHTAARLKKFIAMNIEALHRGAEYLAA
;
A
#
# COMPACT_ATOMS: atom_id res chain seq x y z
N LYS A 1 -19.83 4.59 -2.02
CA LYS A 1 -18.77 5.58 -1.83
C LYS A 1 -18.26 6.06 -3.17
N HIS A 2 -17.87 7.33 -3.24
CA HIS A 2 -17.14 7.90 -4.36
C HIS A 2 -15.67 7.48 -4.27
N VAL A 3 -15.05 7.16 -5.41
CA VAL A 3 -13.65 6.74 -5.46
C VAL A 3 -12.96 7.41 -6.64
N THR A 4 -11.78 7.98 -6.39
CA THR A 4 -10.89 8.43 -7.46
C THR A 4 -9.54 7.73 -7.33
N TRP A 5 -8.90 7.47 -8.47
CA TRP A 5 -7.57 6.94 -8.56
C TRP A 5 -6.74 7.83 -9.48
N PHE A 6 -5.63 8.35 -8.97
CA PHE A 6 -4.75 9.25 -9.71
C PHE A 6 -3.31 8.71 -9.67
N PRO A 7 -2.85 8.07 -10.77
CA PRO A 7 -1.46 7.66 -10.89
C PRO A 7 -0.59 8.86 -11.28
N SER A 8 0.59 8.97 -10.65
CA SER A 8 1.61 9.94 -11.02
C SER A 8 2.80 9.21 -11.65
N TYR A 9 2.96 9.39 -12.95
CA TYR A 9 4.13 8.93 -13.69
C TYR A 9 4.92 10.17 -14.13
N GLY A 10 6.19 10.27 -13.71
CA GLY A 10 7.09 11.28 -14.26
C GLY A 10 7.41 10.99 -15.74
N PRO A 11 7.76 12.01 -16.55
CA PRO A 11 8.24 11.82 -17.93
C PRO A 11 9.52 10.97 -18.00
N GLU A 12 10.22 10.82 -16.88
CA GLU A 12 11.40 9.97 -16.71
C GLU A 12 10.98 8.55 -16.32
N MET A 13 10.40 7.82 -17.26
CA MET A 13 9.80 6.50 -17.04
C MET A 13 10.81 5.37 -16.74
N ARG A 14 12.09 5.64 -16.71
CA ARG A 14 13.15 4.68 -16.35
C ARG A 14 13.96 5.21 -15.19
N GLY A 15 13.63 4.74 -13.96
CA GLY A 15 14.33 5.10 -12.73
C GLY A 15 13.70 6.24 -11.91
N GLY A 16 12.57 6.81 -12.34
CA GLY A 16 11.82 7.82 -11.59
C GLY A 16 10.90 7.22 -10.51
N THR A 17 10.41 8.08 -9.61
CA THR A 17 9.44 7.71 -8.58
C THR A 17 8.06 7.50 -9.20
N ALA A 18 7.44 6.34 -8.95
CA ALA A 18 6.04 6.08 -9.29
C ALA A 18 5.21 6.12 -8.01
N ASN A 19 4.07 6.79 -8.06
CA ASN A 19 3.10 6.77 -6.97
C ASN A 19 1.67 6.81 -7.50
N CYS A 20 0.71 6.48 -6.67
CA CYS A 20 -0.70 6.73 -6.94
C CYS A 20 -1.40 7.21 -5.69
N THR A 21 -2.44 8.02 -5.88
CA THR A 21 -3.34 8.44 -4.83
C THR A 21 -4.71 7.81 -5.06
N VAL A 22 -5.29 7.26 -4.00
CA VAL A 22 -6.68 6.77 -3.99
C VAL A 22 -7.43 7.59 -2.97
N VAL A 23 -8.52 8.23 -3.38
CA VAL A 23 -9.44 8.94 -2.48
C VAL A 23 -10.74 8.17 -2.42
N ILE A 24 -11.20 7.87 -1.22
CA ILE A 24 -12.48 7.20 -0.95
C ILE A 24 -13.29 8.10 -0.02
N SER A 25 -14.49 8.51 -0.45
CA SER A 25 -15.35 9.43 0.28
C SER A 25 -16.82 9.00 0.22
N ASP A 26 -17.59 9.39 1.21
CA ASP A 26 -19.06 9.31 1.16
C ASP A 26 -19.66 10.48 0.36
N ASP A 27 -18.95 11.60 0.31
CA ASP A 27 -19.31 12.79 -0.45
C ASP A 27 -18.59 12.85 -1.80
N GLU A 28 -19.05 13.75 -2.67
CA GLU A 28 -18.45 14.01 -3.97
C GLU A 28 -16.99 14.49 -3.84
N ILE A 29 -16.08 13.90 -4.63
CA ILE A 29 -14.64 14.18 -4.55
C ILE A 29 -14.27 15.35 -5.43
N GLY A 30 -13.99 16.50 -4.82
CA GLY A 30 -13.61 17.73 -5.54
C GLY A 30 -12.17 17.73 -6.09
N ALA A 31 -11.27 16.89 -5.55
CA ALA A 31 -9.89 16.78 -6.01
C ALA A 31 -9.40 15.34 -5.94
N PRO A 32 -8.68 14.83 -6.96
CA PRO A 32 -8.20 13.44 -6.99
C PRO A 32 -6.92 13.23 -6.16
N THR A 33 -6.35 14.29 -5.60
CA THR A 33 -5.10 14.25 -4.83
C THR A 33 -5.32 14.73 -3.42
N ALA A 34 -4.59 14.14 -2.46
CA ALA A 34 -4.59 14.54 -1.06
C ALA A 34 -3.23 15.12 -0.67
N LEU A 35 -3.20 16.36 -0.16
CA LEU A 35 -1.98 16.99 0.37
C LEU A 35 -1.54 16.32 1.67
N HIS A 36 -2.51 15.93 2.49
CA HIS A 36 -2.28 15.23 3.76
C HIS A 36 -3.06 13.92 3.76
N PRO A 37 -2.48 12.83 3.19
CA PRO A 37 -3.15 11.54 3.12
C PRO A 37 -3.35 10.94 4.52
N THR A 38 -4.46 10.25 4.71
CA THR A 38 -4.75 9.52 5.94
C THR A 38 -3.85 8.28 6.08
N ALA A 39 -3.41 7.71 4.95
CA ALA A 39 -2.50 6.58 4.93
C ALA A 39 -1.50 6.70 3.79
N VAL A 40 -0.28 6.25 4.03
CA VAL A 40 0.79 6.13 3.03
C VAL A 40 1.41 4.75 3.10
N ILE A 41 1.61 4.11 1.95
CA ILE A 41 2.45 2.94 1.79
C ILE A 41 3.77 3.38 1.15
N ALA A 42 4.87 3.30 1.89
CA ALA A 42 6.21 3.61 1.42
C ALA A 42 6.98 2.32 1.05
N MET A 43 7.20 2.12 -0.24
CA MET A 43 7.85 0.92 -0.77
C MET A 43 9.39 0.95 -0.63
N ASN A 44 9.98 2.13 -0.45
CA ASN A 44 11.44 2.35 -0.39
C ASN A 44 11.78 3.64 0.34
N LEU A 45 13.08 3.86 0.59
CA LEU A 45 13.57 5.03 1.30
C LEU A 45 13.19 6.38 0.66
N PRO A 46 13.34 6.60 -0.66
CA PRO A 46 12.91 7.86 -1.27
C PRO A 46 11.41 8.16 -1.09
N SER A 47 10.58 7.12 -1.07
CA SER A 47 9.15 7.27 -0.79
C SER A 47 8.89 7.60 0.68
N LEU A 48 9.62 6.96 1.59
CA LEU A 48 9.56 7.27 3.02
C LEU A 48 9.94 8.73 3.27
N ASP A 49 11.08 9.19 2.76
CA ASP A 49 11.57 10.56 2.94
C ASP A 49 10.59 11.61 2.40
N LYS A 50 9.97 11.32 1.26
CA LYS A 50 9.04 12.25 0.61
C LYS A 50 7.68 12.32 1.30
N TYR A 51 7.11 11.17 1.67
CA TYR A 51 5.71 11.09 2.05
C TYR A 51 5.45 11.01 3.56
N GLU A 52 6.43 10.62 4.36
CA GLU A 52 6.29 10.64 5.82
C GLU A 52 5.84 12.01 6.36
N PRO A 53 6.43 13.16 5.93
CA PRO A 53 6.01 14.48 6.40
C PRO A 53 4.58 14.86 6.01
N MET A 54 4.04 14.22 4.96
CA MET A 54 2.72 14.53 4.42
C MET A 54 1.59 13.79 5.13
N VAL A 55 1.87 12.71 5.85
CA VAL A 55 0.84 11.93 6.54
C VAL A 55 0.08 12.80 7.53
N LYS A 56 -1.25 12.74 7.49
CA LYS A 56 -2.12 13.45 8.44
C LYS A 56 -1.80 13.01 9.88
N PRO A 57 -1.75 13.92 10.88
CA PRO A 57 -1.64 13.53 12.28
C PRO A 57 -2.68 12.46 12.66
N GLY A 58 -2.26 11.42 13.37
CA GLY A 58 -3.07 10.24 13.66
C GLY A 58 -3.30 9.30 12.46
N GLY A 59 -2.69 9.57 11.32
CA GLY A 59 -2.74 8.71 10.13
C GLY A 59 -1.76 7.53 10.20
N TYR A 60 -1.71 6.75 9.12
CA TYR A 60 -0.92 5.52 9.03
C TYR A 60 0.22 5.65 8.02
N LEU A 61 1.38 5.14 8.39
CA LEU A 61 2.54 5.01 7.52
C LEU A 61 3.01 3.55 7.53
N ILE A 62 2.78 2.84 6.44
CA ILE A 62 3.17 1.46 6.25
C ILE A 62 4.44 1.43 5.42
N VAL A 63 5.51 0.85 5.96
CA VAL A 63 6.86 0.90 5.35
C VAL A 63 7.35 -0.50 5.03
N ASN A 64 7.89 -0.69 3.83
CA ASN A 64 8.64 -1.88 3.50
C ASN A 64 10.00 -1.84 4.20
N GLU A 65 10.10 -2.47 5.36
CA GLU A 65 11.29 -2.47 6.23
C GLU A 65 12.57 -2.88 5.49
N ASN A 66 12.48 -3.84 4.58
CA ASN A 66 13.63 -4.36 3.86
C ASN A 66 14.24 -3.37 2.85
N MET A 67 13.53 -2.29 2.52
CA MET A 67 13.92 -1.32 1.49
C MET A 67 14.23 0.07 2.04
N VAL A 68 14.37 0.17 3.35
CA VAL A 68 14.73 1.40 4.07
C VAL A 68 15.91 1.14 5.02
N ASN A 69 16.65 2.18 5.35
CA ASN A 69 17.82 2.11 6.25
C ASN A 69 17.64 2.98 7.50
N ARG A 70 16.43 3.50 7.72
CA ARG A 70 16.05 4.28 8.89
C ARG A 70 14.63 3.98 9.33
N ALA A 71 14.33 4.21 10.57
CA ALA A 71 12.97 4.28 11.07
C ALA A 71 12.27 5.59 10.65
N ALA A 72 10.96 5.64 10.78
CA ALA A 72 10.21 6.89 10.73
C ALA A 72 10.62 7.81 11.89
N VAL A 73 10.55 9.11 11.66
CA VAL A 73 10.95 10.12 12.67
C VAL A 73 9.74 10.79 13.34
N ARG A 74 8.53 10.61 12.77
CA ARG A 74 7.30 11.16 13.35
C ARG A 74 6.73 10.24 14.43
N ASP A 75 6.28 10.85 15.52
CA ASP A 75 5.67 10.20 16.69
C ASP A 75 4.16 10.46 16.83
N ASP A 76 3.61 11.30 15.95
CA ASP A 76 2.18 11.68 15.91
C ASP A 76 1.37 10.87 14.88
N ILE A 77 1.94 9.81 14.31
CA ILE A 77 1.32 8.91 13.32
C ILE A 77 1.56 7.44 13.71
N HIS A 78 0.72 6.55 13.18
CA HIS A 78 0.88 5.12 13.36
C HIS A 78 1.87 4.58 12.31
N VAL A 79 3.03 4.12 12.76
CA VAL A 79 4.08 3.58 11.87
C VAL A 79 4.11 2.07 11.96
N LEU A 80 4.00 1.40 10.81
CA LEU A 80 4.03 -0.05 10.69
C LEU A 80 5.21 -0.44 9.79
N MET A 81 6.24 -1.03 10.39
CA MET A 81 7.41 -1.57 9.68
C MET A 81 7.14 -3.03 9.33
N VAL A 82 7.04 -3.34 8.05
CA VAL A 82 6.68 -4.67 7.54
C VAL A 82 7.78 -5.20 6.64
N PRO A 83 8.33 -6.40 6.88
CA PRO A 83 9.37 -7.01 6.03
C PRO A 83 8.77 -7.56 4.73
N ALA A 84 8.09 -6.69 3.97
CA ALA A 84 7.25 -7.08 2.85
C ALA A 84 8.01 -7.74 1.71
N SER A 85 9.24 -7.31 1.42
CA SER A 85 10.07 -7.97 0.41
C SER A 85 10.47 -9.38 0.81
N LYS A 86 10.80 -9.61 2.09
CA LYS A 86 11.12 -10.93 2.61
C LYS A 86 9.91 -11.87 2.53
N ILE A 87 8.74 -11.40 3.00
CA ILE A 87 7.50 -12.18 2.93
C ILE A 87 7.16 -12.53 1.48
N ALA A 88 7.26 -11.57 0.56
CA ALA A 88 7.00 -11.79 -0.85
C ALA A 88 7.98 -12.80 -1.49
N GLN A 89 9.25 -12.77 -1.08
CA GLN A 89 10.25 -13.74 -1.51
C GLN A 89 9.95 -15.16 -1.01
N GLU A 90 9.51 -15.31 0.23
CA GLU A 90 9.10 -16.60 0.81
C GLU A 90 7.90 -17.21 0.08
N ILE A 91 6.98 -16.39 -0.42
CA ILE A 91 5.84 -16.80 -1.26
C ILE A 91 6.30 -17.18 -2.69
N GLY A 92 7.53 -16.81 -3.07
CA GLY A 92 8.07 -17.04 -4.42
C GLY A 92 7.67 -15.97 -5.45
N ASN A 93 7.22 -14.80 -5.01
CA ASN A 93 6.88 -13.69 -5.89
C ASN A 93 7.28 -12.34 -5.28
N GLU A 94 8.51 -11.91 -5.50
CA GLU A 94 9.05 -10.64 -4.99
C GLU A 94 8.18 -9.41 -5.36
N ARG A 95 7.44 -9.49 -6.47
CA ARG A 95 6.54 -8.41 -6.91
C ARG A 95 5.29 -8.28 -6.04
N ALA A 96 4.99 -9.27 -5.23
CA ALA A 96 3.83 -9.26 -4.34
C ALA A 96 4.04 -8.46 -3.05
N ALA A 97 5.21 -7.82 -2.84
CA ALA A 97 5.48 -7.00 -1.66
C ALA A 97 4.46 -5.86 -1.48
N ASN A 98 3.92 -5.31 -2.56
CA ASN A 98 2.84 -4.33 -2.50
C ASN A 98 1.54 -4.91 -1.91
N MET A 99 1.25 -6.19 -2.17
CA MET A 99 0.07 -6.87 -1.62
C MET A 99 0.24 -7.16 -0.13
N VAL A 100 1.46 -7.49 0.31
CA VAL A 100 1.79 -7.64 1.73
C VAL A 100 1.52 -6.34 2.47
N LEU A 101 2.02 -5.20 1.95
CA LEU A 101 1.80 -3.89 2.57
C LEU A 101 0.33 -3.44 2.53
N LEU A 102 -0.40 -3.81 1.49
CA LEU A 102 -1.84 -3.54 1.39
C LEU A 102 -2.63 -4.34 2.45
N GLY A 103 -2.27 -5.60 2.69
CA GLY A 103 -2.86 -6.41 3.74
C GLY A 103 -2.61 -5.82 5.13
N ALA A 104 -1.38 -5.38 5.38
CA ALA A 104 -1.02 -4.70 6.62
C ALA A 104 -1.80 -3.39 6.83
N LEU A 105 -2.04 -2.62 5.76
CA LEU A 105 -2.88 -1.42 5.81
C LEU A 105 -4.32 -1.76 6.15
N GLU A 106 -4.90 -2.73 5.42
CA GLU A 106 -6.33 -3.04 5.53
C GLU A 106 -6.72 -3.55 6.92
N VAL A 107 -5.92 -4.41 7.53
CA VAL A 107 -6.18 -4.94 8.88
C VAL A 107 -6.17 -3.85 9.97
N ASN A 108 -5.45 -2.75 9.73
CA ASN A 108 -5.37 -1.64 10.69
C ASN A 108 -6.43 -0.56 10.47
N MET A 109 -6.87 -0.38 9.23
CA MET A 109 -7.80 0.71 8.90
C MET A 109 -9.23 0.24 8.63
N HIS A 110 -9.44 -1.05 8.32
CA HIS A 110 -10.76 -1.63 8.00
C HIS A 110 -11.54 -0.79 6.97
N LEU A 111 -10.85 -0.37 5.90
CA LEU A 111 -11.41 0.52 4.87
C LEU A 111 -12.49 -0.14 4.02
N LEU A 112 -12.38 -1.46 3.84
CA LEU A 112 -13.20 -2.23 2.93
C LEU A 112 -13.95 -3.34 3.68
N LYS A 113 -14.95 -3.91 3.02
CA LYS A 113 -15.62 -5.11 3.53
C LYS A 113 -14.68 -6.31 3.38
N GLU A 114 -14.76 -7.24 4.32
CA GLU A 114 -14.00 -8.49 4.28
C GLU A 114 -14.13 -9.20 2.92
N GLY A 115 -13.00 -9.65 2.41
CA GLY A 115 -12.90 -10.32 1.11
C GLY A 115 -13.09 -9.41 -0.11
N ALA A 116 -13.15 -8.09 0.07
CA ALA A 116 -13.36 -7.16 -1.05
C ALA A 116 -12.15 -7.09 -1.98
N ILE A 117 -10.94 -7.13 -1.43
CA ILE A 117 -9.70 -7.08 -2.23
C ILE A 117 -9.53 -8.38 -2.99
N GLU A 118 -9.77 -9.53 -2.37
CA GLU A 118 -9.69 -10.85 -3.00
C GLU A 118 -10.68 -10.94 -4.17
N ARG A 119 -11.93 -10.51 -3.98
CA ARG A 119 -12.92 -10.46 -5.07
C ARG A 119 -12.45 -9.56 -6.20
N ALA A 120 -11.94 -8.37 -5.89
CA ALA A 120 -11.42 -7.45 -6.89
C ALA A 120 -10.24 -8.05 -7.68
N LEU A 121 -9.34 -8.78 -7.02
CA LEU A 121 -8.25 -9.51 -7.68
C LEU A 121 -8.78 -10.57 -8.64
N VAL A 122 -9.80 -11.33 -8.26
CA VAL A 122 -10.40 -12.35 -9.13
C VAL A 122 -11.11 -11.73 -10.33
N ASP A 123 -11.91 -10.68 -10.09
CA ASP A 123 -12.79 -10.09 -11.09
C ASP A 123 -12.06 -9.19 -12.10
N HIS A 124 -11.03 -8.48 -11.65
CA HIS A 124 -10.37 -7.43 -12.45
C HIS A 124 -8.97 -7.79 -12.95
N THR A 125 -8.40 -8.92 -12.53
CA THR A 125 -7.07 -9.32 -13.03
C THR A 125 -7.14 -9.77 -14.47
N ALA A 126 -6.31 -9.16 -15.33
CA ALA A 126 -6.21 -9.54 -16.73
C ALA A 126 -5.88 -11.04 -16.90
N ALA A 127 -6.44 -11.69 -17.92
CA ALA A 127 -6.36 -13.14 -18.14
C ALA A 127 -4.91 -13.70 -18.06
N ARG A 128 -3.95 -12.99 -18.64
CA ARG A 128 -2.51 -13.35 -18.63
C ARG A 128 -1.87 -13.36 -17.22
N LEU A 129 -2.48 -12.65 -16.25
CA LEU A 129 -1.97 -12.49 -14.89
C LEU A 129 -2.73 -13.32 -13.86
N LYS A 130 -3.80 -14.01 -14.26
CA LYS A 130 -4.63 -14.83 -13.36
C LYS A 130 -3.85 -15.88 -12.58
N LYS A 131 -2.75 -16.39 -13.15
CA LYS A 131 -1.85 -17.34 -12.47
C LYS A 131 -1.21 -16.80 -11.18
N PHE A 132 -1.18 -15.48 -10.99
CA PHE A 132 -0.62 -14.84 -9.81
C PHE A 132 -1.66 -14.49 -8.73
N ILE A 133 -2.96 -14.71 -9.00
CA ILE A 133 -4.03 -14.33 -8.05
C ILE A 133 -3.85 -15.01 -6.70
N ALA A 134 -3.61 -16.33 -6.69
CA ALA A 134 -3.44 -17.08 -5.45
C ALA A 134 -2.26 -16.54 -4.62
N MET A 135 -1.12 -16.26 -5.26
CA MET A 135 0.06 -15.70 -4.60
C MET A 135 -0.19 -14.28 -4.08
N ASN A 136 -0.96 -13.47 -4.81
CA ASN A 136 -1.32 -12.13 -4.37
C ASN A 136 -2.27 -12.14 -3.17
N ILE A 137 -3.23 -13.07 -3.15
CA ILE A 137 -4.13 -13.27 -2.00
C ILE A 137 -3.34 -13.76 -0.79
N GLU A 138 -2.43 -14.72 -0.96
CA GLU A 138 -1.56 -15.20 0.11
C GLU A 138 -0.69 -14.05 0.66
N ALA A 139 -0.11 -13.22 -0.21
CA ALA A 139 0.68 -12.07 0.19
C ALA A 139 -0.15 -11.06 1.00
N LEU A 140 -1.39 -10.80 0.59
CA LEU A 140 -2.33 -9.94 1.31
C LEU A 140 -2.58 -10.47 2.74
N HIS A 141 -2.89 -11.77 2.86
CA HIS A 141 -3.16 -12.41 4.15
C HIS A 141 -1.90 -12.43 5.04
N ARG A 142 -0.73 -12.78 4.51
CA ARG A 142 0.53 -12.76 5.24
C ARG A 142 0.89 -11.37 5.77
N GLY A 143 0.54 -10.31 5.01
CA GLY A 143 0.71 -8.94 5.47
C GLY A 143 -0.22 -8.57 6.61
N ALA A 144 -1.48 -9.00 6.55
CA ALA A 144 -2.45 -8.78 7.60
C ALA A 144 -2.10 -9.53 8.90
N GLU A 145 -1.69 -10.79 8.79
CA GLU A 145 -1.30 -11.65 9.92
C GLU A 145 -0.05 -11.15 10.63
N TYR A 146 0.93 -10.61 9.90
CA TYR A 146 2.20 -10.15 10.47
C TYR A 146 2.01 -9.10 11.58
N LEU A 147 0.97 -8.29 11.50
CA LEU A 147 0.69 -7.23 12.48
C LEU A 147 -0.35 -7.64 13.52
N ALA A 148 -1.04 -8.77 13.33
CA ALA A 148 -1.96 -9.33 14.30
C ALA A 148 -1.25 -10.17 15.37
N ALA A 149 0.03 -10.48 15.17
CA ALA A 149 0.88 -11.24 16.09
C ALA A 149 1.68 -10.29 16.99
#